data_3ed34e3875a24ff08adb0d22e2ac8d89
#
_entry.id   3ed34e3875a24ff08adb0d22e2ac8d89
#
_cell.length_a   1.000
_cell.length_b   1.000
_cell.length_c   1.000
_cell.angle_alpha   90.00
_cell.angle_beta   90.00
_cell.angle_gamma   90.00
#
_symmetry.space_group_name_H-M   'P 1'
#
loop_
_entity.id
_entity.type
_entity.pdbx_description
1 polymer ?
#
loop_
_entity_poly.entity_id
_entity_poly.type
_entity_poly.pdbx_seq_one_letter_code
_entity_poly.pdbx_strand_id
1 'polypeptide(L)'
;IYQITTKVKPSTSGNGILFELKSTNNSNGIRYTTDGSSPSSSSNPYSNPIEITKGQTLKAALFENDKQKSATIEQRFYWSNAVGKKITLVNQPHENYSIGGALTLVDGIIGNRSKFGRDWLGFLGKDLNATIDLGKPETINKVTLCVLESQGSWIYFPKKIEVLLSNDGQNFESVAQLNSSEIKEVKGEVVLDVKSMKAQYVKVIATNLGKIQDGNPGAGSEAWLFVDEIGVE
;
A
#
# COMPACT_ATOMS: atom_id res chain seq x y z
N ILE A 1 -2.02 -5.28 29.36
CA ILE A 1 -1.23 -4.44 28.43
C ILE A 1 -2.22 -3.61 27.62
N TYR A 2 -2.10 -2.27 27.68
CA TYR A 2 -2.92 -1.36 26.90
C TYR A 2 -2.31 -1.22 25.50
N GLN A 3 -2.93 -1.85 24.51
CA GLN A 3 -2.45 -1.83 23.11
C GLN A 3 -3.58 -1.38 22.19
N ILE A 4 -3.25 -0.52 21.22
CA ILE A 4 -4.14 -0.13 20.14
C ILE A 4 -3.75 -0.95 18.90
N THR A 5 -4.72 -1.61 18.29
CA THR A 5 -4.61 -2.30 17.00
C THR A 5 -5.35 -1.51 15.94
N THR A 6 -4.92 -1.64 14.69
CA THR A 6 -5.45 -0.90 13.56
C THR A 6 -5.98 -1.84 12.49
N LYS A 7 -6.99 -1.36 11.73
CA LYS A 7 -7.49 -2.03 10.54
C LYS A 7 -7.88 -1.00 9.49
N VAL A 8 -7.61 -1.33 8.23
CA VAL A 8 -7.99 -0.51 7.07
C VAL A 8 -9.11 -1.19 6.31
N LYS A 9 -10.07 -0.40 5.83
CA LYS A 9 -11.15 -0.81 4.93
C LYS A 9 -11.36 0.25 3.85
N PRO A 10 -11.87 -0.11 2.66
CA PRO A 10 -12.31 0.90 1.69
C PRO A 10 -13.39 1.80 2.31
N SER A 11 -13.36 3.10 1.98
CA SER A 11 -14.46 3.99 2.35
C SER A 11 -15.73 3.63 1.56
N THR A 12 -16.88 3.73 2.22
CA THR A 12 -18.18 3.53 1.58
C THR A 12 -18.53 4.65 0.59
N SER A 13 -17.87 5.81 0.69
CA SER A 13 -18.00 6.92 -0.26
C SER A 13 -17.32 6.65 -1.61
N GLY A 14 -16.51 5.59 -1.71
CA GLY A 14 -15.68 5.28 -2.89
C GLY A 14 -14.43 6.17 -3.03
N ASN A 15 -14.17 7.04 -2.05
CA ASN A 15 -12.99 7.90 -1.99
C ASN A 15 -12.27 7.69 -0.66
N GLY A 16 -11.02 7.19 -0.73
CA GLY A 16 -10.19 6.97 0.44
C GLY A 16 -10.53 5.70 1.21
N ILE A 17 -10.10 5.66 2.45
CA ILE A 17 -10.18 4.50 3.33
C ILE A 17 -10.81 4.87 4.68
N LEU A 18 -11.30 3.85 5.38
CA LEU A 18 -11.70 3.90 6.78
C LEU A 18 -10.59 3.29 7.63
N PHE A 19 -10.09 4.06 8.60
CA PHE A 19 -9.08 3.62 9.55
C PHE A 19 -9.71 3.32 10.91
N GLU A 20 -9.74 2.05 11.27
CA GLU A 20 -10.32 1.55 12.52
C GLU A 20 -9.24 1.43 13.60
N LEU A 21 -9.58 1.88 14.81
CA LEU A 21 -8.77 1.71 16.01
C LEU A 21 -9.50 0.81 17.00
N LYS A 22 -8.81 -0.14 17.58
CA LYS A 22 -9.34 -0.99 18.67
C LYS A 22 -8.33 -1.07 19.81
N SER A 23 -8.85 -1.04 21.04
CA SER A 23 -8.08 -1.41 22.22
C SER A 23 -8.67 -2.68 22.85
N THR A 24 -7.81 -3.54 23.36
CA THR A 24 -8.22 -4.77 24.03
C THR A 24 -8.95 -4.52 25.34
N ASN A 25 -8.74 -3.38 25.99
CA ASN A 25 -9.27 -3.10 27.34
C ASN A 25 -10.42 -2.09 27.34
N ASN A 26 -10.30 -0.98 26.61
CA ASN A 26 -11.32 0.07 26.55
C ASN A 26 -11.12 0.95 25.32
N SER A 27 -11.96 0.76 24.30
CA SER A 27 -11.86 1.60 23.09
C SER A 27 -12.39 3.02 23.30
N ASN A 28 -13.23 3.25 24.31
CA ASN A 28 -13.81 4.59 24.59
C ASN A 28 -12.78 5.59 25.11
N GLY A 29 -11.63 5.12 25.61
CA GLY A 29 -10.53 5.96 26.06
C GLY A 29 -9.56 6.39 24.97
N ILE A 30 -9.74 5.93 23.72
CA ILE A 30 -8.84 6.31 22.62
C ILE A 30 -9.08 7.78 22.26
N ARG A 31 -7.96 8.53 22.20
CA ARG A 31 -7.90 9.91 21.72
C ARG A 31 -6.97 9.98 20.53
N TYR A 32 -7.29 10.79 19.54
CA TYR A 32 -6.50 10.89 18.32
C TYR A 32 -6.37 12.33 17.79
N THR A 33 -5.35 12.53 16.97
CA THR A 33 -5.09 13.72 16.16
C THR A 33 -4.89 13.33 14.72
N THR A 34 -5.08 14.25 13.77
CA THR A 34 -4.90 14.01 12.31
C THR A 34 -3.86 14.94 11.69
N ASP A 35 -3.24 15.78 12.49
CA ASP A 35 -2.22 16.77 12.10
C ASP A 35 -0.80 16.37 12.50
N GLY A 36 -0.64 15.15 13.07
CA GLY A 36 0.64 14.64 13.55
C GLY A 36 1.04 15.14 14.93
N SER A 37 0.24 15.98 15.59
CA SER A 37 0.47 16.40 16.99
C SER A 37 0.27 15.20 17.94
N SER A 38 0.93 15.24 19.10
CA SER A 38 0.74 14.19 20.12
C SER A 38 -0.66 14.29 20.73
N PRO A 39 -1.41 13.16 20.82
CA PRO A 39 -2.73 13.17 21.44
C PRO A 39 -2.64 13.44 22.95
N SER A 40 -3.67 14.09 23.48
CA SER A 40 -3.89 14.35 24.90
C SER A 40 -5.28 13.87 25.32
N SER A 41 -5.60 13.92 26.61
CA SER A 41 -6.95 13.57 27.09
C SER A 41 -8.05 14.46 26.53
N SER A 42 -7.71 15.68 26.07
CA SER A 42 -8.62 16.63 25.42
C SER A 42 -8.68 16.52 23.90
N SER A 43 -7.87 15.66 23.29
CA SER A 43 -7.92 15.41 21.83
C SER A 43 -9.21 14.69 21.42
N ASN A 44 -9.48 14.63 20.11
CA ASN A 44 -10.70 14.03 19.58
C ASN A 44 -10.95 12.61 20.14
N PRO A 45 -12.15 12.33 20.70
CA PRO A 45 -12.48 10.98 21.12
C PRO A 45 -12.75 10.09 19.91
N TYR A 46 -12.19 8.87 19.93
CA TYR A 46 -12.49 7.88 18.90
C TYR A 46 -13.81 7.16 19.23
N SER A 47 -14.78 7.26 18.34
CA SER A 47 -16.08 6.56 18.45
C SER A 47 -16.43 5.76 17.19
N ASN A 48 -15.94 6.19 16.04
CA ASN A 48 -16.21 5.58 14.74
C ASN A 48 -14.93 5.50 13.90
N PRO A 49 -14.87 4.64 12.87
CA PRO A 49 -13.76 4.62 11.93
C PRO A 49 -13.47 6.00 11.36
N ILE A 50 -12.20 6.36 11.27
CA ILE A 50 -11.76 7.67 10.78
C ILE A 50 -11.61 7.57 9.27
N GLU A 51 -12.33 8.43 8.54
CA GLU A 51 -12.20 8.50 7.08
C GLU A 51 -10.94 9.27 6.69
N ILE A 52 -10.11 8.65 5.87
CA ILE A 52 -8.87 9.21 5.33
C ILE A 52 -9.10 9.52 3.86
N THR A 53 -9.15 10.81 3.51
CA THR A 53 -9.42 11.30 2.14
C THR A 53 -8.32 12.21 1.61
N LYS A 54 -7.20 12.30 2.32
CA LYS A 54 -6.02 13.08 1.95
C LYS A 54 -4.78 12.57 2.68
N GLY A 55 -3.60 12.97 2.23
CA GLY A 55 -2.36 12.72 2.95
C GLY A 55 -2.36 13.40 4.31
N GLN A 56 -2.09 12.64 5.36
CA GLN A 56 -2.06 13.13 6.75
C GLN A 56 -1.33 12.16 7.67
N THR A 57 -0.97 12.63 8.86
CA THR A 57 -0.41 11.79 9.93
C THR A 57 -1.40 11.72 11.08
N LEU A 58 -1.87 10.51 11.36
CA LEU A 58 -2.72 10.23 12.50
C LEU A 58 -1.87 9.72 13.65
N LYS A 59 -2.12 10.26 14.84
CA LYS A 59 -1.59 9.72 16.10
C LYS A 59 -2.73 9.38 17.04
N ALA A 60 -2.61 8.28 17.76
CA ALA A 60 -3.61 7.87 18.73
C ALA A 60 -2.98 7.25 19.97
N ALA A 61 -3.58 7.49 21.12
CA ALA A 61 -3.23 6.87 22.39
C ALA A 61 -4.48 6.65 23.24
N LEU A 62 -4.39 5.72 24.19
CA LEU A 62 -5.45 5.43 25.13
C LEU A 62 -5.23 6.24 26.42
N PHE A 63 -6.31 6.86 26.91
CA PHE A 63 -6.34 7.64 28.15
C PHE A 63 -7.40 7.10 29.10
N GLU A 64 -7.08 7.11 30.40
CA GLU A 64 -8.00 6.84 31.51
C GLU A 64 -7.70 7.83 32.63
N ASN A 65 -8.75 8.51 33.13
CA ASN A 65 -8.62 9.54 34.17
C ASN A 65 -7.53 10.57 33.82
N ASP A 66 -7.57 11.06 32.56
CA ASP A 66 -6.64 12.03 31.97
C ASP A 66 -5.16 11.58 31.90
N LYS A 67 -4.89 10.31 32.19
CA LYS A 67 -3.53 9.75 32.10
C LYS A 67 -3.41 8.83 30.89
N GLN A 68 -2.36 9.04 30.09
CA GLN A 68 -2.05 8.13 28.99
C GLN A 68 -1.65 6.76 29.53
N LYS A 69 -2.26 5.72 28.95
CA LYS A 69 -2.10 4.29 29.34
C LYS A 69 -1.41 3.44 28.29
N SER A 70 -1.48 3.82 27.03
CA SER A 70 -0.80 3.10 25.95
C SER A 70 0.38 3.90 25.40
N ALA A 71 1.28 3.23 24.69
CA ALA A 71 2.16 3.92 23.75
C ALA A 71 1.31 4.67 22.69
N THR A 72 1.82 5.79 22.19
CA THR A 72 1.21 6.47 21.04
C THR A 72 1.51 5.66 19.79
N ILE A 73 0.47 5.32 19.03
CA ILE A 73 0.62 4.83 17.67
C ILE A 73 0.69 6.02 16.72
N GLU A 74 1.47 5.89 15.66
CA GLU A 74 1.56 6.86 14.58
C GLU A 74 1.36 6.13 13.27
N GLN A 75 0.47 6.69 12.41
CA GLN A 75 0.25 6.20 11.06
C GLN A 75 0.26 7.39 10.11
N ARG A 76 1.19 7.37 9.16
CA ARG A 76 1.25 8.31 8.05
C ARG A 76 0.50 7.73 6.87
N PHE A 77 -0.38 8.53 6.28
CA PHE A 77 -1.08 8.22 5.05
C PHE A 77 -0.56 9.08 3.92
N TYR A 78 -0.20 8.45 2.84
CA TYR A 78 0.11 9.07 1.56
C TYR A 78 -1.17 9.16 0.75
N TRP A 79 -1.19 10.04 -0.24
CA TRP A 79 -2.38 10.23 -1.05
C TRP A 79 -2.05 10.14 -2.53
N SER A 80 -2.87 9.39 -3.25
CA SER A 80 -2.92 9.30 -4.69
C SER A 80 -4.36 9.05 -5.13
N ASN A 81 -4.64 9.14 -6.43
CA ASN A 81 -5.96 8.84 -6.97
C ASN A 81 -6.36 7.36 -6.83
N ALA A 82 -5.41 6.49 -6.50
CA ALA A 82 -5.65 5.05 -6.29
C ALA A 82 -6.16 4.72 -4.87
N VAL A 83 -5.95 5.60 -3.88
CA VAL A 83 -6.24 5.28 -2.47
C VAL A 83 -7.71 4.96 -2.26
N GLY A 84 -7.96 3.76 -1.70
CA GLY A 84 -9.30 3.24 -1.41
C GLY A 84 -10.10 2.79 -2.64
N LYS A 85 -9.49 2.79 -3.83
CA LYS A 85 -10.16 2.38 -5.05
C LYS A 85 -10.29 0.86 -5.16
N LYS A 86 -11.24 0.43 -5.99
CA LYS A 86 -11.42 -1.00 -6.28
C LYS A 86 -10.21 -1.52 -7.04
N ILE A 87 -9.62 -2.59 -6.53
CA ILE A 87 -8.47 -3.25 -7.13
C ILE A 87 -8.74 -4.74 -7.29
N THR A 88 -8.29 -5.32 -8.39
CA THR A 88 -8.36 -6.75 -8.68
C THR A 88 -6.98 -7.28 -9.04
N LEU A 89 -6.68 -8.50 -8.59
CA LEU A 89 -5.43 -9.20 -8.86
C LEU A 89 -5.68 -10.43 -9.71
N VAL A 90 -4.87 -10.63 -10.76
CA VAL A 90 -4.88 -11.87 -11.56
C VAL A 90 -4.23 -12.99 -10.77
N ASN A 91 -3.04 -12.76 -10.23
CA ASN A 91 -2.35 -13.69 -9.34
C ASN A 91 -2.58 -13.29 -7.89
N GLN A 92 -2.91 -14.28 -7.06
CA GLN A 92 -3.03 -14.02 -5.62
C GLN A 92 -1.64 -14.05 -4.96
N PRO A 93 -1.38 -13.16 -3.99
CA PRO A 93 -0.17 -13.22 -3.18
C PRO A 93 -0.12 -14.53 -2.38
N HIS A 94 1.06 -14.89 -1.93
CA HIS A 94 1.27 -16.07 -1.09
C HIS A 94 0.58 -15.87 0.28
N GLU A 95 -0.01 -16.94 0.84
CA GLU A 95 -0.79 -16.90 2.07
C GLU A 95 -0.05 -16.26 3.26
N ASN A 96 1.26 -16.46 3.37
CA ASN A 96 2.08 -15.88 4.43
C ASN A 96 2.24 -14.36 4.33
N TYR A 97 1.97 -13.77 3.16
CA TYR A 97 2.16 -12.35 2.85
C TYR A 97 0.97 -11.77 2.09
N SER A 98 -0.22 -11.94 2.66
CA SER A 98 -1.49 -11.54 2.05
C SER A 98 -2.50 -10.95 3.05
N ILE A 99 -2.07 -10.62 4.28
CA ILE A 99 -2.96 -10.26 5.40
C ILE A 99 -3.89 -9.09 5.07
N GLY A 100 -3.39 -8.05 4.40
CA GLY A 100 -4.19 -6.89 4.00
C GLY A 100 -5.04 -7.10 2.74
N GLY A 101 -4.84 -8.24 2.03
CA GLY A 101 -5.46 -8.49 0.73
C GLY A 101 -5.04 -7.45 -0.31
N ALA A 102 -5.77 -7.40 -1.42
CA ALA A 102 -5.47 -6.48 -2.52
C ALA A 102 -5.50 -4.99 -2.12
N LEU A 103 -6.27 -4.63 -1.08
CA LEU A 103 -6.36 -3.26 -0.57
C LEU A 103 -5.01 -2.71 -0.11
N THR A 104 -4.09 -3.56 0.37
CA THR A 104 -2.72 -3.16 0.74
C THR A 104 -2.02 -2.37 -0.36
N LEU A 105 -2.33 -2.63 -1.63
CA LEU A 105 -1.73 -1.94 -2.77
C LEU A 105 -2.29 -0.53 -3.02
N VAL A 106 -3.36 -0.15 -2.34
CA VAL A 106 -4.06 1.13 -2.53
C VAL A 106 -4.63 1.67 -1.21
N ASP A 107 -3.98 1.41 -0.09
CA ASP A 107 -4.44 1.89 1.22
C ASP A 107 -3.75 3.20 1.67
N GLY A 108 -2.81 3.68 0.89
CA GLY A 108 -2.04 4.90 1.18
C GLY A 108 -1.01 4.71 2.30
N ILE A 109 -0.69 3.48 2.67
CA ILE A 109 0.28 3.17 3.72
C ILE A 109 1.53 2.57 3.10
N ILE A 110 2.67 3.21 3.33
CA ILE A 110 3.97 2.65 2.93
C ILE A 110 4.45 1.67 4.00
N GLY A 111 4.67 0.44 3.61
CA GLY A 111 5.06 -0.65 4.48
C GLY A 111 6.45 -0.48 5.09
N ASN A 112 6.61 -1.07 6.26
CA ASN A 112 7.89 -1.08 6.96
C ASN A 112 8.87 -2.03 6.23
N ARG A 113 9.96 -1.47 5.70
CA ARG A 113 10.98 -2.23 4.94
C ARG A 113 11.81 -3.19 5.79
N SER A 114 11.81 -3.02 7.11
CA SER A 114 12.52 -3.91 8.05
C SER A 114 11.61 -5.01 8.65
N LYS A 115 10.27 -4.85 8.50
CA LYS A 115 9.27 -5.77 9.05
C LYS A 115 8.18 -6.02 7.98
N PHE A 116 8.51 -6.70 6.93
CA PHE A 116 7.68 -6.85 5.74
C PHE A 116 6.56 -7.91 5.83
N GLY A 117 6.25 -8.43 7.02
CA GLY A 117 5.25 -9.50 7.16
C GLY A 117 3.79 -9.08 7.07
N ARG A 118 3.44 -7.81 7.29
CA ARG A 118 2.05 -7.36 7.38
C ARG A 118 1.62 -6.42 6.26
N ASP A 119 2.45 -5.42 5.99
CA ASP A 119 2.09 -4.29 5.12
C ASP A 119 2.57 -4.50 3.67
N TRP A 120 2.97 -5.73 3.33
CA TRP A 120 3.48 -6.11 2.03
C TRP A 120 2.73 -7.32 1.47
N LEU A 121 2.48 -7.32 0.18
CA LEU A 121 2.05 -8.50 -0.55
C LEU A 121 3.25 -9.20 -1.17
N GLY A 122 3.40 -10.50 -0.92
CA GLY A 122 4.50 -11.31 -1.43
C GLY A 122 4.03 -12.30 -2.50
N PHE A 123 4.70 -12.30 -3.65
CA PHE A 123 4.42 -13.20 -4.78
C PHE A 123 5.65 -14.09 -5.04
N LEU A 124 5.54 -15.39 -4.76
CA LEU A 124 6.61 -16.35 -4.99
C LEU A 124 6.55 -16.88 -6.42
N GLY A 125 7.55 -16.57 -7.24
CA GLY A 125 7.63 -17.00 -8.63
C GLY A 125 6.47 -16.52 -9.52
N LYS A 126 5.62 -15.61 -9.04
CA LYS A 126 4.45 -15.09 -9.76
C LYS A 126 4.58 -13.58 -9.95
N ASP A 127 4.00 -13.10 -11.05
CA ASP A 127 3.94 -11.67 -11.34
C ASP A 127 2.87 -10.98 -10.49
N LEU A 128 3.10 -9.71 -10.13
CA LEU A 128 2.00 -8.81 -9.84
C LEU A 128 1.28 -8.48 -11.16
N ASN A 129 -0.03 -8.61 -11.17
CA ASN A 129 -0.89 -8.13 -12.24
C ASN A 129 -2.17 -7.58 -11.59
N ALA A 130 -2.16 -6.27 -11.37
CA ALA A 130 -3.19 -5.54 -10.65
C ALA A 130 -3.93 -4.57 -11.57
N THR A 131 -5.25 -4.52 -11.46
CA THR A 131 -6.08 -3.52 -12.15
C THR A 131 -6.84 -2.70 -11.14
N ILE A 132 -6.67 -1.39 -11.19
CA ILE A 132 -7.32 -0.38 -10.33
C ILE A 132 -8.41 0.30 -11.15
N ASP A 133 -9.64 0.35 -10.62
CA ASP A 133 -10.75 1.14 -11.15
C ASP A 133 -10.83 2.46 -10.37
N LEU A 134 -10.48 3.57 -10.98
CA LEU A 134 -10.54 4.90 -10.37
C LEU A 134 -11.98 5.41 -10.19
N GLY A 135 -12.99 4.68 -10.76
CA GLY A 135 -14.41 5.01 -10.68
C GLY A 135 -14.87 6.03 -11.71
N LYS A 136 -13.98 6.80 -12.26
CA LYS A 136 -14.18 7.77 -13.37
C LYS A 136 -12.86 8.03 -14.08
N PRO A 137 -12.89 8.56 -15.32
CA PRO A 137 -11.67 8.97 -16.00
C PRO A 137 -10.97 10.11 -15.25
N GLU A 138 -9.71 9.86 -14.87
CA GLU A 138 -8.80 10.85 -14.27
C GLU A 138 -7.63 11.11 -15.22
N THR A 139 -7.02 12.29 -15.12
CA THR A 139 -5.78 12.58 -15.84
C THR A 139 -4.62 11.93 -15.10
N ILE A 140 -3.86 11.09 -15.80
CA ILE A 140 -2.73 10.33 -15.25
C ILE A 140 -1.45 10.82 -15.88
N ASN A 141 -0.51 11.24 -15.05
CA ASN A 141 0.81 11.73 -15.45
C ASN A 141 1.92 10.84 -14.93
N LYS A 142 1.63 10.08 -13.86
CA LYS A 142 2.64 9.29 -13.15
C LYS A 142 1.98 8.12 -12.45
N VAL A 143 2.65 6.98 -12.48
CA VAL A 143 2.33 5.81 -11.64
C VAL A 143 3.56 5.45 -10.82
N THR A 144 3.38 5.21 -9.53
CA THR A 144 4.45 4.76 -8.64
C THR A 144 4.17 3.35 -8.17
N LEU A 145 5.23 2.58 -7.95
CA LEU A 145 5.16 1.23 -7.40
C LEU A 145 6.19 1.09 -6.28
N CYS A 146 5.72 0.82 -5.07
CA CYS A 146 6.60 0.53 -3.95
C CYS A 146 6.98 -0.94 -3.96
N VAL A 147 8.27 -1.22 -4.18
CA VAL A 147 8.84 -2.55 -4.21
C VAL A 147 9.94 -2.68 -3.16
N LEU A 148 10.13 -3.89 -2.64
CA LEU A 148 11.17 -4.20 -1.69
C LEU A 148 12.26 -5.04 -2.37
N GLU A 149 13.53 -4.72 -2.11
CA GLU A 149 14.65 -5.62 -2.36
C GLU A 149 15.29 -6.03 -1.03
N SER A 150 15.47 -7.33 -0.86
CA SER A 150 16.19 -7.95 0.26
C SER A 150 16.71 -9.30 -0.20
N GLN A 151 17.84 -9.30 -0.93
CA GLN A 151 18.36 -10.49 -1.59
C GLN A 151 18.68 -11.63 -0.61
N GLY A 152 19.13 -11.30 0.61
CA GLY A 152 19.31 -12.29 1.69
C GLY A 152 18.04 -13.03 2.09
N SER A 153 16.87 -12.45 1.83
CA SER A 153 15.54 -13.05 2.01
C SER A 153 14.91 -13.53 0.70
N TRP A 154 15.71 -13.60 -0.38
CA TRP A 154 15.30 -13.99 -1.73
C TRP A 154 14.27 -13.05 -2.36
N ILE A 155 14.17 -11.82 -1.88
CA ILE A 155 13.30 -10.77 -2.41
C ILE A 155 14.11 -9.95 -3.41
N TYR A 156 13.64 -9.91 -4.65
CA TYR A 156 14.31 -9.27 -5.77
C TYR A 156 13.40 -8.28 -6.48
N PHE A 157 13.98 -7.27 -7.09
CA PHE A 157 13.24 -6.39 -7.99
C PHE A 157 12.67 -7.16 -9.17
N PRO A 158 11.53 -6.72 -9.72
CA PRO A 158 10.95 -7.33 -10.92
C PRO A 158 11.88 -7.15 -12.13
N LYS A 159 11.76 -8.05 -13.11
CA LYS A 159 12.46 -7.94 -14.40
C LYS A 159 11.93 -6.78 -15.26
N LYS A 160 10.66 -6.49 -15.12
CA LYS A 160 9.95 -5.47 -15.90
C LYS A 160 8.80 -4.93 -15.06
N ILE A 161 8.55 -3.64 -15.17
CA ILE A 161 7.30 -3.02 -14.70
C ILE A 161 6.64 -2.37 -15.91
N GLU A 162 5.34 -2.59 -16.09
CA GLU A 162 4.55 -2.04 -17.17
C GLU A 162 3.26 -1.44 -16.65
N VAL A 163 2.92 -0.26 -17.15
CA VAL A 163 1.67 0.45 -16.87
C VAL A 163 0.83 0.47 -18.14
N LEU A 164 -0.42 0.02 -18.01
CA LEU A 164 -1.39 0.05 -19.09
C LEU A 164 -2.63 0.81 -18.63
N LEU A 165 -3.23 1.57 -19.54
CA LEU A 165 -4.43 2.37 -19.28
C LEU A 165 -5.60 1.89 -20.13
N SER A 166 -6.82 2.06 -19.59
CA SER A 166 -8.07 1.75 -20.29
C SER A 166 -9.21 2.65 -19.83
N ASN A 167 -10.19 2.89 -20.69
CA ASN A 167 -11.45 3.54 -20.34
C ASN A 167 -12.64 2.59 -20.22
N ASP A 168 -12.54 1.36 -20.74
CA ASP A 168 -13.60 0.35 -20.70
C ASP A 168 -13.27 -0.86 -19.80
N GLY A 169 -12.05 -0.92 -19.27
CA GLY A 169 -11.59 -2.02 -18.43
C GLY A 169 -11.32 -3.34 -19.18
N GLN A 170 -11.38 -3.33 -20.50
CA GLN A 170 -11.17 -4.49 -21.37
C GLN A 170 -9.99 -4.28 -22.34
N ASN A 171 -9.99 -3.13 -23.02
CA ASN A 171 -8.95 -2.77 -23.97
C ASN A 171 -7.91 -1.88 -23.28
N PHE A 172 -6.72 -2.44 -23.04
CA PHE A 172 -5.62 -1.78 -22.37
C PHE A 172 -4.50 -1.44 -23.33
N GLU A 173 -4.02 -0.19 -23.26
CA GLU A 173 -2.87 0.31 -23.99
C GLU A 173 -1.68 0.46 -23.06
N SER A 174 -0.51 -0.06 -23.45
CA SER A 174 0.74 0.09 -22.70
C SER A 174 1.25 1.53 -22.89
N VAL A 175 1.42 2.25 -21.79
CA VAL A 175 1.78 3.68 -21.80
C VAL A 175 3.14 3.98 -21.19
N ALA A 176 3.64 3.10 -20.35
CA ALA A 176 4.98 3.20 -19.75
C ALA A 176 5.51 1.83 -19.38
N GLN A 177 6.82 1.64 -19.48
CA GLN A 177 7.49 0.44 -19.03
C GLN A 177 8.92 0.74 -18.59
N LEU A 178 9.43 -0.06 -17.65
CA LEU A 178 10.82 -0.09 -17.22
C LEU A 178 11.31 -1.54 -17.24
N ASN A 179 12.47 -1.77 -17.85
CA ASN A 179 13.18 -3.05 -17.76
C ASN A 179 14.08 -3.08 -16.52
N SER A 180 14.61 -4.23 -16.16
CA SER A 180 15.41 -4.42 -14.94
C SER A 180 16.55 -3.41 -14.75
N SER A 181 17.24 -3.05 -15.84
CA SER A 181 18.34 -2.07 -15.82
C SER A 181 17.89 -0.62 -15.59
N GLU A 182 16.61 -0.34 -15.83
CA GLU A 182 15.98 0.99 -15.69
C GLU A 182 15.28 1.15 -14.36
N ILE A 183 14.94 0.04 -13.69
CA ILE A 183 14.25 0.06 -12.40
C ILE A 183 15.19 0.63 -11.34
N LYS A 184 14.86 1.82 -10.89
CA LYS A 184 15.58 2.53 -9.82
C LYS A 184 14.57 2.93 -8.74
N GLU A 185 14.80 2.42 -7.55
CA GLU A 185 14.04 2.85 -6.39
C GLU A 185 14.61 4.17 -5.86
N VAL A 186 13.73 5.14 -5.66
CA VAL A 186 14.04 6.39 -4.97
C VAL A 186 13.09 6.54 -3.79
N LYS A 187 13.62 6.56 -2.58
CA LYS A 187 12.85 6.65 -1.33
C LYS A 187 11.76 5.57 -1.16
N GLY A 188 12.00 4.38 -1.68
CA GLY A 188 11.05 3.26 -1.57
C GLY A 188 10.14 3.10 -2.78
N GLU A 189 10.15 4.00 -3.73
CA GLU A 189 9.26 4.02 -4.89
C GLU A 189 10.01 3.87 -6.21
N VAL A 190 9.41 3.14 -7.13
CA VAL A 190 9.78 3.14 -8.55
C VAL A 190 8.77 4.00 -9.28
N VAL A 191 9.24 4.99 -10.02
CA VAL A 191 8.41 5.96 -10.74
C VAL A 191 8.35 5.63 -12.22
N LEU A 192 7.14 5.59 -12.77
CA LEU A 192 6.87 5.50 -14.21
C LEU A 192 6.14 6.77 -14.65
N ASP A 193 6.81 7.62 -15.41
CA ASP A 193 6.19 8.79 -16.02
C ASP A 193 5.28 8.37 -17.17
N VAL A 194 4.08 8.92 -17.20
CA VAL A 194 3.08 8.68 -18.23
C VAL A 194 2.85 9.99 -18.99
N LYS A 195 2.83 9.92 -20.34
CA LYS A 195 2.39 11.07 -21.11
C LYS A 195 0.93 11.38 -20.80
N SER A 196 0.65 12.51 -20.17
CA SER A 196 -0.66 12.95 -19.68
C SER A 196 -1.83 12.37 -20.48
N MET A 197 -2.58 11.45 -19.90
CA MET A 197 -3.67 10.73 -20.55
C MET A 197 -4.83 10.56 -19.58
N LYS A 198 -6.08 10.64 -20.08
CA LYS A 198 -7.27 10.33 -19.28
C LYS A 198 -7.62 8.87 -19.37
N ALA A 199 -7.76 8.23 -18.23
CA ALA A 199 -8.22 6.84 -18.13
C ALA A 199 -8.96 6.58 -16.81
N GLN A 200 -9.88 5.63 -16.82
CA GLN A 200 -10.58 5.15 -15.63
C GLN A 200 -9.86 3.96 -15.00
N TYR A 201 -9.24 3.11 -15.80
CA TYR A 201 -8.59 1.88 -15.31
C TYR A 201 -7.08 1.97 -15.51
N VAL A 202 -6.36 1.65 -14.44
CA VAL A 202 -4.89 1.55 -14.43
C VAL A 202 -4.51 0.12 -14.14
N LYS A 203 -3.76 -0.51 -15.05
CA LYS A 203 -3.21 -1.84 -14.84
C LYS A 203 -1.70 -1.74 -14.66
N VAL A 204 -1.20 -2.37 -13.60
CA VAL A 204 0.23 -2.46 -13.32
C VAL A 204 0.63 -3.93 -13.35
N ILE A 205 1.63 -4.23 -14.18
CA ILE A 205 2.24 -5.56 -14.26
C ILE A 205 3.70 -5.43 -13.82
N ALA A 206 4.08 -6.14 -12.76
CA ALA A 206 5.47 -6.28 -12.37
C ALA A 206 5.87 -7.75 -12.53
N THR A 207 6.74 -8.01 -13.52
CA THR A 207 7.18 -9.37 -13.87
C THR A 207 8.21 -9.85 -12.86
N ASN A 208 7.89 -10.92 -12.14
CA ASN A 208 8.77 -11.54 -11.15
C ASN A 208 10.12 -11.93 -11.79
N LEU A 209 11.20 -11.93 -11.01
CA LEU A 209 12.53 -12.39 -11.46
C LEU A 209 12.46 -13.86 -11.95
N GLY A 210 11.57 -14.68 -11.38
CA GLY A 210 11.49 -16.11 -11.59
C GLY A 210 12.62 -16.83 -10.84
N LYS A 211 13.27 -17.79 -11.46
CA LYS A 211 14.40 -18.49 -10.84
C LYS A 211 15.58 -17.56 -10.60
N ILE A 212 16.08 -17.59 -9.39
CA ILE A 212 17.27 -16.85 -8.96
C ILE A 212 18.50 -17.48 -9.64
N GLN A 213 19.30 -16.64 -10.29
CA GLN A 213 20.48 -17.08 -11.03
C GLN A 213 21.61 -17.51 -10.08
N ASP A 214 22.48 -18.37 -10.59
CA ASP A 214 23.67 -18.82 -9.88
C ASP A 214 24.55 -17.64 -9.43
N GLY A 215 25.12 -17.78 -8.23
CA GLY A 215 25.92 -16.72 -7.61
C GLY A 215 25.13 -15.71 -6.76
N ASN A 216 23.80 -15.76 -6.79
CA ASN A 216 22.95 -14.90 -5.96
C ASN A 216 22.32 -15.69 -4.78
N PRO A 217 21.99 -15.02 -3.67
CA PRO A 217 21.29 -15.64 -2.54
C PRO A 217 20.01 -16.35 -2.98
N GLY A 218 19.88 -17.64 -2.68
CA GLY A 218 18.71 -18.45 -3.06
C GLY A 218 18.77 -19.03 -4.47
N ALA A 219 19.96 -19.06 -5.11
CA ALA A 219 20.15 -19.60 -6.47
C ALA A 219 19.40 -20.92 -6.71
N GLY A 220 18.70 -21.02 -7.84
CA GLY A 220 17.88 -22.17 -8.22
C GLY A 220 16.45 -22.16 -7.66
N SER A 221 16.16 -21.35 -6.64
CA SER A 221 14.81 -21.16 -6.09
C SER A 221 14.04 -20.07 -6.84
N GLU A 222 12.71 -20.05 -6.66
CA GLU A 222 11.88 -18.95 -7.15
C GLU A 222 12.10 -17.69 -6.30
N ALA A 223 12.21 -16.55 -6.95
CA ALA A 223 12.33 -15.27 -6.28
C ALA A 223 10.99 -14.80 -5.70
N TRP A 224 11.04 -14.08 -4.61
CA TRP A 224 9.94 -13.29 -4.10
C TRP A 224 9.89 -11.93 -4.79
N LEU A 225 8.69 -11.50 -5.15
CA LEU A 225 8.35 -10.12 -5.48
C LEU A 225 7.48 -9.55 -4.35
N PHE A 226 7.94 -8.48 -3.70
CA PHE A 226 7.22 -7.81 -2.61
C PHE A 226 6.80 -6.42 -3.05
N VAL A 227 5.50 -6.15 -2.91
CA VAL A 227 4.87 -4.86 -3.27
C VAL A 227 3.91 -4.45 -2.16
N ASP A 228 3.86 -3.15 -1.84
CA ASP A 228 2.93 -2.63 -0.82
C ASP A 228 2.01 -1.51 -1.32
N GLU A 229 2.43 -0.66 -2.24
CA GLU A 229 1.59 0.47 -2.67
C GLU A 229 1.75 0.77 -4.17
N ILE A 230 0.63 1.12 -4.80
CA ILE A 230 0.55 1.64 -6.17
C ILE A 230 -0.05 3.04 -6.11
N GLY A 231 0.75 4.06 -6.41
CA GLY A 231 0.29 5.44 -6.53
C GLY A 231 -0.10 5.78 -7.96
N VAL A 232 -1.15 6.60 -8.13
CA VAL A 232 -1.62 7.13 -9.42
C VAL A 232 -1.82 8.63 -9.29
N GLU A 233 -1.11 9.41 -10.10
CA GLU A 233 -1.14 10.89 -10.10
C GLU A 233 -1.29 11.47 -11.49
#